data_fe53b970dcba1994b7c69218889f6333
#
_entry.id   fe53b970dcba1994b7c69218889f6333
#
_cell.length_a   1.000
_cell.length_b   1.000
_cell.length_c   1.000
_cell.angle_alpha   90.00
_cell.angle_beta   90.00
_cell.angle_gamma   90.00
#
_symmetry.space_group_name_H-M   'P 1'
#
loop_
_entity.id
_entity.type
_entity.pdbx_description
1 polymer ?
#
loop_
_entity_poly.entity_id
_entity_poly.type
_entity_poly.pdbx_seq_one_letter_code
_entity_poly.pdbx_strand_id
1 'polypeptide(L)'
;MDELSLLREMRDRTPLATDAAIDRGRTKLLQRIDPRSVKLQQKPRRRAVMRWGLASAATALVAAALVGGDVFVPGPLRGAATAQAAEVLNAAAETTIRTADLVPGPGQYLKIQSTNIWGSVAVAADGSVHEWLDTEESTIYIPANRQEEWVWERSGRIPTTFFDEKSKAYASSTEPSEGYVLRGNNGGFYGTPPDQSSFPSQDALAVFPRDPSALLAEIRRQTEGKGQSRDGESLVFIADLLRTGMVPADLRAALYKAAALIPGVTVTDEQATLDGRRGIAIGRVETTSNRRQDIIIDPKTGLLIGEREVLTKPQGSMPAGTATTWTAIDTTISETAP
;
A
#
# COMPACT_ATOMS: atom_id res chain seq x y z
N MET A 1 -11.29 -42.47 4.39
CA MET A 1 -9.92 -42.00 4.75
C MET A 1 -9.99 -40.52 4.74
N ASP A 2 -9.57 -39.87 5.84
CA ASP A 2 -9.63 -38.43 6.00
C ASP A 2 -8.52 -37.79 5.16
N GLU A 3 -8.82 -36.72 4.40
CA GLU A 3 -7.87 -36.02 3.54
C GLU A 3 -6.64 -35.50 4.33
N LEU A 4 -6.84 -35.15 5.58
CA LEU A 4 -5.75 -34.76 6.49
C LEU A 4 -4.78 -35.90 6.79
N SER A 5 -5.26 -37.13 6.79
CA SER A 5 -4.40 -38.30 6.97
C SER A 5 -3.55 -38.58 5.76
N LEU A 6 -4.09 -38.36 4.54
CA LEU A 6 -3.36 -38.47 3.28
C LEU A 6 -2.27 -37.39 3.16
N LEU A 7 -2.55 -36.15 3.56
CA LEU A 7 -1.57 -35.06 3.57
C LEU A 7 -0.45 -35.30 4.58
N ARG A 8 -0.74 -35.87 5.75
CA ARG A 8 0.27 -36.28 6.73
C ARG A 8 1.16 -37.40 6.18
N GLU A 9 0.55 -38.42 5.56
CA GLU A 9 1.30 -39.52 4.97
C GLU A 9 2.18 -39.09 3.79
N MET A 10 1.71 -38.14 2.95
CA MET A 10 2.53 -37.52 1.90
C MET A 10 3.71 -36.72 2.47
N ARG A 11 3.49 -35.98 3.55
CA ARG A 11 4.55 -35.22 4.24
C ARG A 11 5.60 -36.13 4.84
N ASP A 12 5.19 -37.22 5.47
CA ASP A 12 6.11 -38.18 6.12
C ASP A 12 6.92 -39.00 5.10
N ARG A 13 6.42 -39.12 3.87
CA ARG A 13 7.13 -39.75 2.73
C ARG A 13 8.04 -38.80 1.97
N THR A 14 7.97 -37.49 2.23
CA THR A 14 8.86 -36.52 1.55
C THR A 14 10.19 -36.48 2.30
N PRO A 15 11.32 -36.91 1.70
CA PRO A 15 12.60 -36.87 2.37
C PRO A 15 12.97 -35.43 2.69
N LEU A 16 13.36 -35.17 3.93
CA LEU A 16 13.88 -33.86 4.33
C LEU A 16 15.08 -33.51 3.45
N ALA A 17 15.16 -32.24 3.05
CA ALA A 17 16.32 -31.77 2.30
C ALA A 17 17.60 -32.00 3.10
N THR A 18 18.60 -32.62 2.48
CA THR A 18 19.91 -32.83 3.12
C THR A 18 20.58 -31.50 3.38
N ASP A 19 21.40 -31.41 4.45
CA ASP A 19 22.18 -30.20 4.76
C ASP A 19 22.99 -29.72 3.56
N ALA A 20 23.54 -30.62 2.77
CA ALA A 20 24.22 -30.29 1.52
C ALA A 20 23.30 -29.69 0.44
N ALA A 21 22.00 -30.01 0.42
CA ALA A 21 21.03 -29.38 -0.49
C ALA A 21 20.64 -27.98 -0.02
N ILE A 22 20.50 -27.80 1.29
CA ILE A 22 20.25 -26.51 1.94
C ILE A 22 21.42 -25.55 1.73
N ASP A 23 22.67 -26.02 1.94
CA ASP A 23 23.86 -25.22 1.72
C ASP A 23 24.07 -24.82 0.26
N ARG A 24 23.79 -25.73 -0.71
CA ARG A 24 23.79 -25.37 -2.14
C ARG A 24 22.74 -24.32 -2.48
N GLY A 25 21.55 -24.42 -1.90
CA GLY A 25 20.49 -23.42 -2.07
C GLY A 25 20.90 -22.06 -1.51
N ARG A 26 21.47 -22.05 -0.30
CA ARG A 26 21.98 -20.85 0.36
C ARG A 26 23.11 -20.18 -0.42
N THR A 27 24.07 -20.98 -0.91
CA THR A 27 25.18 -20.48 -1.73
C THR A 27 24.70 -19.85 -3.03
N LYS A 28 23.73 -20.48 -3.74
CA LYS A 28 23.12 -19.91 -4.95
C LYS A 28 22.34 -18.61 -4.68
N LEU A 29 21.67 -18.51 -3.54
CA LEU A 29 20.97 -17.30 -3.12
C LEU A 29 21.96 -16.17 -2.82
N LEU A 30 23.02 -16.46 -2.05
CA LEU A 30 24.06 -15.48 -1.74
C LEU A 30 24.82 -15.00 -2.97
N GLN A 31 25.09 -15.87 -3.95
CA GLN A 31 25.69 -15.48 -5.24
C GLN A 31 24.79 -14.56 -6.09
N ARG A 32 23.46 -14.66 -5.93
CA ARG A 32 22.52 -13.74 -6.60
C ARG A 32 22.35 -12.40 -5.89
N ILE A 33 22.64 -12.36 -4.60
CA ILE A 33 22.51 -11.17 -3.75
C ILE A 33 23.81 -10.34 -3.73
N ASP A 34 24.97 -10.93 -4.11
CA ASP A 34 26.23 -10.20 -4.14
C ASP A 34 26.29 -9.22 -5.33
N PRO A 35 26.26 -7.89 -5.08
CA PRO A 35 26.27 -6.88 -6.15
C PRO A 35 27.62 -6.77 -6.89
N ARG A 36 28.65 -7.55 -6.50
CA ARG A 36 29.98 -7.50 -7.11
C ARG A 36 30.17 -8.35 -8.36
N SER A 37 29.18 -9.13 -8.76
CA SER A 37 29.27 -10.03 -9.91
C SER A 37 28.90 -9.42 -11.26
N VAL A 38 28.50 -8.15 -11.35
CA VAL A 38 28.24 -7.46 -12.62
C VAL A 38 29.48 -6.68 -13.04
N LYS A 39 30.41 -7.34 -13.74
CA LYS A 39 31.47 -6.67 -14.50
C LYS A 39 30.86 -5.96 -15.72
N LEU A 40 30.56 -4.68 -15.56
CA LEU A 40 30.26 -3.78 -16.68
C LEU A 40 31.52 -3.61 -17.55
N GLN A 41 31.48 -4.12 -18.76
CA GLN A 41 32.47 -3.78 -19.80
C GLN A 41 32.31 -2.31 -20.17
N GLN A 42 33.18 -1.47 -19.64
CA GLN A 42 33.28 -0.07 -20.06
C GLN A 42 34.10 -0.03 -21.38
N LYS A 43 33.44 0.36 -22.47
CA LYS A 43 34.11 0.83 -23.67
C LYS A 43 34.63 2.25 -23.45
N PRO A 44 35.90 2.57 -23.77
CA PRO A 44 36.43 3.91 -23.58
C PRO A 44 35.86 4.87 -24.64
N ARG A 45 35.14 5.90 -24.20
CA ARG A 45 34.78 7.05 -25.03
C ARG A 45 35.81 8.15 -24.88
N ARG A 46 36.44 8.51 -26.02
CA ARG A 46 37.38 9.59 -26.18
C ARG A 46 36.79 10.94 -25.79
N ARG A 47 37.55 11.73 -25.03
CA ARG A 47 37.28 13.10 -24.67
C ARG A 47 37.37 14.00 -25.90
N ALA A 48 36.35 14.79 -26.17
CA ALA A 48 36.45 15.98 -26.97
C ALA A 48 36.15 17.17 -26.04
N VAL A 49 37.18 17.98 -25.83
CA VAL A 49 37.08 19.25 -25.11
C VAL A 49 36.62 20.30 -26.11
N MET A 50 35.55 21.02 -25.82
CA MET A 50 35.26 22.28 -26.50
C MET A 50 34.72 23.30 -25.51
N ARG A 51 35.55 24.35 -25.37
CA ARG A 51 35.30 25.57 -24.56
C ARG A 51 34.50 26.55 -25.42
N TRP A 52 33.89 27.52 -24.74
CA TRP A 52 33.24 28.80 -25.12
C TRP A 52 31.75 28.76 -24.73
N GLY A 53 31.14 29.75 -24.10
CA GLY A 53 31.52 31.08 -23.66
C GLY A 53 30.24 31.70 -23.04
N LEU A 54 30.40 32.60 -22.13
CA LEU A 54 29.40 33.40 -21.40
C LEU A 54 28.51 34.22 -22.34
N ALA A 55 27.20 34.25 -22.07
CA ALA A 55 26.44 35.50 -22.14
C ALA A 55 25.08 35.36 -21.43
N SER A 56 24.84 36.33 -20.59
CA SER A 56 23.64 36.64 -19.83
C SER A 56 22.49 37.10 -20.72
N ALA A 57 21.24 36.81 -20.30
CA ALA A 57 20.18 37.78 -20.13
C ALA A 57 18.84 37.15 -19.81
N ALA A 58 18.28 37.66 -18.80
CA ALA A 58 17.00 37.80 -18.22
C ALA A 58 15.73 37.68 -19.08
N THR A 59 14.66 37.31 -18.36
CA THR A 59 13.23 37.61 -18.53
C THR A 59 12.45 37.00 -19.69
N ALA A 60 11.48 36.19 -19.33
CA ALA A 60 10.03 36.35 -19.54
C ALA A 60 9.29 35.06 -19.25
N LEU A 61 8.53 35.06 -18.24
CA LEU A 61 7.10 34.86 -18.09
C LEU A 61 6.33 34.05 -19.15
N VAL A 62 5.58 33.06 -18.61
CA VAL A 62 4.17 32.71 -18.87
C VAL A 62 3.84 31.59 -19.86
N ALA A 63 3.25 30.56 -19.24
CA ALA A 63 2.15 29.75 -19.70
C ALA A 63 2.32 28.91 -20.98
N ALA A 64 2.50 27.66 -20.77
CA ALA A 64 1.83 26.66 -21.60
C ALA A 64 1.42 25.49 -20.70
N ALA A 65 0.15 25.34 -20.62
CA ALA A 65 -0.55 24.25 -19.97
C ALA A 65 -0.38 22.95 -20.73
N LEU A 66 -0.35 21.84 -19.96
CA LEU A 66 -0.99 20.58 -20.29
C LEU A 66 -0.40 19.73 -21.43
N VAL A 67 0.02 18.61 -20.99
CA VAL A 67 0.27 17.30 -21.61
C VAL A 67 1.75 16.92 -21.58
N GLY A 68 2.08 16.03 -20.68
CA GLY A 68 3.39 15.37 -20.68
C GLY A 68 3.77 14.95 -19.27
N GLY A 69 3.78 13.66 -19.04
CA GLY A 69 4.18 13.07 -17.78
C GLY A 69 5.46 13.65 -17.21
N ASP A 70 5.37 14.18 -16.01
CA ASP A 70 6.50 14.67 -15.26
C ASP A 70 7.48 13.52 -14.99
N VAL A 71 8.61 13.56 -15.68
CA VAL A 71 9.79 12.80 -15.30
C VAL A 71 10.36 13.47 -14.06
N PHE A 72 9.89 13.04 -12.90
CA PHE A 72 10.46 13.42 -11.62
C PHE A 72 11.91 12.91 -11.53
N VAL A 73 12.89 13.80 -11.58
CA VAL A 73 14.29 13.49 -11.28
C VAL A 73 14.46 13.65 -9.78
N PRO A 74 14.66 12.56 -9.00
CA PRO A 74 14.91 12.69 -7.57
C PRO A 74 16.28 13.34 -7.34
N GLY A 75 16.27 14.54 -6.73
CA GLY A 75 17.45 15.08 -6.04
C GLY A 75 17.78 14.22 -4.81
N PRO A 76 18.96 14.39 -4.19
CA PRO A 76 19.33 13.60 -3.02
C PRO A 76 18.33 13.84 -1.88
N LEU A 77 17.65 12.75 -1.48
CA LEU A 77 16.66 12.72 -0.39
C LEU A 77 17.34 13.00 0.95
N ARG A 78 17.51 14.25 1.31
CA ARG A 78 17.96 14.68 2.63
C ARG A 78 16.91 15.64 3.20
N GLY A 79 16.14 15.19 4.19
CA GLY A 79 15.17 16.03 4.89
C GLY A 79 13.80 15.38 5.07
N ALA A 80 12.85 16.17 5.55
CA ALA A 80 11.43 15.82 5.67
C ALA A 80 10.75 15.72 4.29
N ALA A 81 9.43 15.57 4.27
CA ALA A 81 8.59 15.72 3.08
C ALA A 81 8.85 17.05 2.36
N THR A 82 8.48 17.15 1.08
CA THR A 82 8.52 18.45 0.38
C THR A 82 7.63 19.46 1.10
N ALA A 83 7.96 20.77 0.98
CA ALA A 83 7.18 21.83 1.62
C ALA A 83 5.69 21.74 1.26
N GLN A 84 5.37 21.47 -0.02
CA GLN A 84 4.00 21.32 -0.49
C GLN A 84 3.30 20.11 0.16
N ALA A 85 3.97 18.94 0.24
CA ALA A 85 3.38 17.76 0.88
C ALA A 85 3.19 17.97 2.38
N ALA A 86 4.15 18.64 3.05
CA ALA A 86 4.02 18.97 4.46
C ALA A 86 2.86 19.95 4.72
N GLU A 87 2.65 20.93 3.85
CA GLU A 87 1.51 21.86 3.92
C GLU A 87 0.17 21.09 3.80
N VAL A 88 0.00 20.24 2.79
CA VAL A 88 -1.20 19.44 2.59
C VAL A 88 -1.45 18.52 3.79
N LEU A 89 -0.43 17.83 4.29
CA LEU A 89 -0.55 16.92 5.43
C LEU A 89 -0.91 17.66 6.74
N ASN A 90 -0.34 18.84 6.96
CA ASN A 90 -0.68 19.67 8.12
C ASN A 90 -2.11 20.22 8.02
N ALA A 91 -2.54 20.67 6.83
CA ALA A 91 -3.92 21.09 6.60
C ALA A 91 -4.92 19.93 6.82
N ALA A 92 -4.59 18.73 6.34
CA ALA A 92 -5.38 17.53 6.59
C ALA A 92 -5.47 17.20 8.09
N ALA A 93 -4.36 17.33 8.83
CA ALA A 93 -4.31 17.14 10.27
C ALA A 93 -5.21 18.13 11.02
N GLU A 94 -5.22 19.39 10.64
CA GLU A 94 -6.07 20.41 11.23
C GLU A 94 -7.56 20.20 10.90
N THR A 95 -7.84 19.77 9.68
CA THR A 95 -9.19 19.52 9.23
C THR A 95 -9.79 18.28 9.89
N THR A 96 -9.03 17.19 9.97
CA THR A 96 -9.51 15.94 10.57
C THR A 96 -9.84 16.06 12.05
N ILE A 97 -9.15 16.92 12.80
CA ILE A 97 -9.48 17.21 14.23
C ILE A 97 -10.88 17.80 14.35
N ARG A 98 -11.31 18.59 13.37
CA ARG A 98 -12.65 19.22 13.36
C ARG A 98 -13.74 18.30 12.80
N THR A 99 -13.34 17.21 12.16
CA THR A 99 -14.25 16.21 11.61
C THR A 99 -14.58 15.21 12.72
N ALA A 100 -15.85 15.16 13.13
CA ALA A 100 -16.28 14.25 14.19
C ALA A 100 -16.08 12.79 13.78
N ASP A 101 -15.52 12.01 14.69
CA ASP A 101 -15.45 10.56 14.51
C ASP A 101 -16.85 9.96 14.63
N LEU A 102 -17.14 8.97 13.79
CA LEU A 102 -18.39 8.22 13.86
C LEU A 102 -18.34 7.27 15.06
N VAL A 103 -19.31 7.42 15.94
CA VAL A 103 -19.46 6.59 17.15
C VAL A 103 -20.80 5.88 17.09
N PRO A 104 -20.82 4.55 16.89
CA PRO A 104 -22.07 3.79 16.90
C PRO A 104 -22.70 3.82 18.29
N GLY A 105 -24.04 4.03 18.35
CA GLY A 105 -24.82 3.88 19.56
C GLY A 105 -25.10 2.41 19.91
N PRO A 106 -25.74 2.14 21.06
CA PRO A 106 -26.11 0.78 21.43
C PRO A 106 -26.94 0.10 20.33
N GLY A 107 -26.53 -1.09 19.91
CA GLY A 107 -27.18 -1.86 18.85
C GLY A 107 -26.80 -1.43 17.43
N GLN A 108 -26.00 -0.39 17.27
CA GLN A 108 -25.49 0.06 15.99
C GLN A 108 -24.05 -0.45 15.74
N TYR A 109 -23.65 -0.35 14.49
CA TYR A 109 -22.33 -0.77 14.00
C TYR A 109 -21.63 0.39 13.29
N LEU A 110 -20.32 0.51 13.53
CA LEU A 110 -19.45 1.23 12.61
C LEU A 110 -19.26 0.34 11.38
N LYS A 111 -19.78 0.78 10.25
CA LYS A 111 -19.71 0.08 8.98
C LYS A 111 -18.59 0.68 8.15
N ILE A 112 -17.59 -0.12 7.80
CA ILE A 112 -16.46 0.27 6.95
C ILE A 112 -16.55 -0.54 5.66
N GLN A 113 -16.85 0.13 4.56
CA GLN A 113 -16.90 -0.46 3.23
C GLN A 113 -15.58 -0.19 2.52
N SER A 114 -15.09 -1.16 1.78
CA SER A 114 -13.90 -0.98 0.95
C SER A 114 -14.07 -1.64 -0.41
N THR A 115 -13.62 -0.91 -1.45
CA THR A 115 -13.36 -1.45 -2.77
C THR A 115 -11.86 -1.67 -2.88
N ASN A 116 -11.45 -2.88 -3.23
CA ASN A 116 -10.05 -3.29 -3.27
C ASN A 116 -9.70 -3.76 -4.68
N ILE A 117 -8.56 -3.31 -5.19
CA ILE A 117 -7.94 -3.86 -6.39
C ILE A 117 -6.67 -4.59 -6.00
N TRP A 118 -6.51 -5.78 -6.57
CA TRP A 118 -5.38 -6.66 -6.33
C TRP A 118 -4.71 -7.06 -7.63
N GLY A 119 -3.40 -6.90 -7.72
CA GLY A 119 -2.63 -7.48 -8.81
C GLY A 119 -2.57 -8.99 -8.69
N SER A 120 -2.96 -9.68 -9.75
CA SER A 120 -2.91 -11.14 -9.85
C SER A 120 -1.94 -11.58 -10.92
N VAL A 121 -1.20 -12.65 -10.62
CA VAL A 121 -0.21 -13.27 -11.51
C VAL A 121 -0.44 -14.78 -11.50
N ALA A 122 -0.53 -15.37 -12.67
CA ALA A 122 -0.55 -16.81 -12.83
C ALA A 122 0.54 -17.28 -13.79
N VAL A 123 1.07 -18.47 -13.52
CA VAL A 123 2.00 -19.16 -14.42
C VAL A 123 1.30 -20.39 -14.96
N ALA A 124 1.05 -20.41 -16.26
CA ALA A 124 0.41 -21.57 -16.92
C ALA A 124 1.37 -22.76 -17.04
N ALA A 125 0.85 -23.95 -17.37
CA ALA A 125 1.62 -25.17 -17.47
C ALA A 125 2.73 -25.11 -18.54
N ASP A 126 2.57 -24.28 -19.57
CA ASP A 126 3.56 -24.02 -20.61
C ASP A 126 4.64 -23.00 -20.22
N GLY A 127 4.57 -22.47 -18.98
CA GLY A 127 5.49 -21.47 -18.45
C GLY A 127 5.13 -20.02 -18.82
N SER A 128 4.04 -19.78 -19.56
CA SER A 128 3.58 -18.41 -19.82
C SER A 128 3.08 -17.73 -18.56
N VAL A 129 3.36 -16.43 -18.43
CA VAL A 129 2.93 -15.60 -17.30
C VAL A 129 1.76 -14.74 -17.73
N HIS A 130 0.70 -14.75 -16.94
CA HIS A 130 -0.50 -13.97 -17.14
C HIS A 130 -0.71 -13.02 -15.99
N GLU A 131 -1.03 -11.75 -16.26
CA GLU A 131 -1.15 -10.70 -15.27
C GLU A 131 -2.46 -9.92 -15.51
N TRP A 132 -3.20 -9.69 -14.43
CA TRP A 132 -4.43 -8.89 -14.45
C TRP A 132 -4.66 -8.23 -13.10
N LEU A 133 -5.71 -7.42 -12.98
CA LEU A 133 -6.18 -6.92 -11.71
C LEU A 133 -7.57 -7.48 -11.39
N ASP A 134 -7.73 -7.89 -10.13
CA ASP A 134 -9.01 -8.31 -9.58
C ASP A 134 -9.62 -7.19 -8.76
N THR A 135 -10.96 -7.13 -8.76
CA THR A 135 -11.74 -6.30 -7.84
C THR A 135 -12.36 -7.17 -6.75
N GLU A 136 -12.34 -6.68 -5.52
CA GLU A 136 -12.98 -7.26 -4.36
C GLU A 136 -13.71 -6.18 -3.57
N GLU A 137 -14.98 -6.39 -3.26
CA GLU A 137 -15.74 -5.58 -2.31
C GLU A 137 -15.66 -6.20 -0.91
N SER A 138 -15.54 -5.37 0.11
CA SER A 138 -15.45 -5.82 1.48
C SER A 138 -16.18 -4.86 2.41
N THR A 139 -16.92 -5.41 3.38
CA THR A 139 -17.60 -4.61 4.40
C THR A 139 -17.37 -5.22 5.76
N ILE A 140 -16.89 -4.42 6.70
CA ILE A 140 -16.74 -4.82 8.08
C ILE A 140 -17.73 -4.05 8.95
N TYR A 141 -18.40 -4.76 9.86
CA TYR A 141 -19.36 -4.22 10.83
C TYR A 141 -18.78 -4.40 12.22
N ILE A 142 -18.52 -3.29 12.88
CA ILE A 142 -17.90 -3.24 14.21
C ILE A 142 -18.94 -2.76 15.18
N PRO A 143 -19.40 -3.57 16.17
CA PRO A 143 -20.42 -3.16 17.12
C PRO A 143 -19.94 -2.04 18.02
N ALA A 144 -20.89 -1.29 18.61
CA ALA A 144 -20.59 -0.24 19.59
C ALA A 144 -19.70 -0.75 20.74
N ASN A 145 -20.02 -1.93 21.27
CA ASN A 145 -19.13 -2.66 22.17
C ASN A 145 -18.18 -3.53 21.35
N ARG A 146 -16.98 -3.06 21.13
CA ARG A 146 -15.98 -3.72 20.30
C ARG A 146 -15.50 -5.09 20.79
N GLN A 147 -15.84 -5.50 22.02
CA GLN A 147 -15.55 -6.85 22.53
C GLN A 147 -16.53 -7.90 22.01
N GLU A 148 -17.67 -7.45 21.46
CA GLU A 148 -18.68 -8.33 20.85
C GLU A 148 -18.24 -8.85 19.49
N GLU A 149 -19.10 -9.63 18.84
CA GLU A 149 -18.86 -10.23 17.54
C GLU A 149 -18.86 -9.17 16.43
N TRP A 150 -17.77 -9.10 15.68
CA TRP A 150 -17.68 -8.35 14.43
C TRP A 150 -18.07 -9.23 13.25
N VAL A 151 -18.63 -8.62 12.22
CA VAL A 151 -18.97 -9.30 10.97
C VAL A 151 -18.15 -8.73 9.84
N TRP A 152 -17.54 -9.59 9.02
CA TRP A 152 -16.77 -9.19 7.86
C TRP A 152 -17.26 -9.92 6.62
N GLU A 153 -17.97 -9.20 5.75
CA GLU A 153 -18.36 -9.66 4.43
C GLU A 153 -17.27 -9.37 3.42
N ARG A 154 -17.00 -10.33 2.56
CA ARG A 154 -16.10 -10.17 1.42
C ARG A 154 -16.77 -10.77 0.19
N SER A 155 -16.74 -10.05 -0.92
CA SER A 155 -17.06 -10.62 -2.23
C SER A 155 -15.95 -11.57 -2.66
N GLY A 156 -16.21 -12.39 -3.65
CA GLY A 156 -15.12 -13.05 -4.37
C GLY A 156 -14.27 -12.03 -5.12
N ARG A 157 -13.06 -12.42 -5.50
CA ARG A 157 -12.21 -11.64 -6.40
C ARG A 157 -12.63 -11.89 -7.84
N ILE A 158 -12.92 -10.82 -8.57
CA ILE A 158 -13.37 -10.85 -9.95
C ILE A 158 -12.32 -10.16 -10.83
N PRO A 159 -11.77 -10.83 -11.86
CA PRO A 159 -10.89 -10.22 -12.83
C PRO A 159 -11.58 -9.06 -13.56
N THR A 160 -11.02 -7.85 -13.48
CA THR A 160 -11.65 -6.63 -14.02
C THR A 160 -10.78 -5.84 -14.97
N THR A 161 -9.45 -5.90 -14.84
CA THR A 161 -8.53 -5.14 -15.68
C THR A 161 -7.48 -6.05 -16.30
N PHE A 162 -7.35 -5.99 -17.62
CA PHE A 162 -6.44 -6.82 -18.39
C PHE A 162 -5.50 -5.95 -19.22
N PHE A 163 -4.26 -6.38 -19.36
CA PHE A 163 -3.22 -5.66 -20.07
C PHE A 163 -2.88 -6.29 -21.43
N ASP A 164 -3.35 -7.52 -21.66
CA ASP A 164 -3.24 -8.25 -22.93
C ASP A 164 -4.35 -9.31 -23.06
N GLU A 165 -4.63 -9.73 -24.30
CA GLU A 165 -5.72 -10.68 -24.62
C GLU A 165 -5.46 -12.08 -24.08
N LYS A 166 -4.19 -12.51 -23.92
CA LYS A 166 -3.85 -13.83 -23.40
C LYS A 166 -4.15 -13.91 -21.91
N SER A 167 -3.76 -12.88 -21.15
CA SER A 167 -4.08 -12.76 -19.73
C SER A 167 -5.59 -12.69 -19.50
N LYS A 168 -6.33 -11.98 -20.36
CA LYS A 168 -7.79 -11.94 -20.32
C LYS A 168 -8.41 -13.32 -20.56
N ALA A 169 -7.97 -14.02 -21.60
CA ALA A 169 -8.47 -15.36 -21.90
C ALA A 169 -8.18 -16.35 -20.76
N TYR A 170 -6.96 -16.30 -20.19
CA TYR A 170 -6.57 -17.12 -19.06
C TYR A 170 -7.44 -16.86 -17.83
N ALA A 171 -7.55 -15.60 -17.40
CA ALA A 171 -8.36 -15.21 -16.24
C ALA A 171 -9.84 -15.58 -16.43
N SER A 172 -10.38 -15.44 -17.65
CA SER A 172 -11.77 -15.85 -17.96
C SER A 172 -11.99 -17.37 -17.93
N SER A 173 -10.93 -18.17 -18.00
CA SER A 173 -11.00 -19.63 -17.88
C SER A 173 -10.87 -20.14 -16.43
N THR A 174 -10.54 -19.24 -15.50
CA THR A 174 -10.41 -19.53 -14.06
C THR A 174 -11.74 -19.23 -13.35
N GLU A 175 -12.17 -20.11 -12.45
CA GLU A 175 -13.37 -19.83 -11.67
C GLU A 175 -13.07 -18.66 -10.70
N PRO A 176 -13.96 -17.64 -10.63
CA PRO A 176 -13.83 -16.58 -9.63
C PRO A 176 -13.90 -17.17 -8.21
N SER A 177 -13.18 -16.56 -7.28
CA SER A 177 -13.32 -16.95 -5.88
C SER A 177 -14.70 -16.58 -5.36
N GLU A 178 -15.31 -17.45 -4.57
CA GLU A 178 -16.60 -17.18 -3.93
C GLU A 178 -16.45 -16.14 -2.81
N GLY A 179 -17.50 -15.34 -2.61
CA GLY A 179 -17.62 -14.47 -1.46
C GLY A 179 -17.91 -15.25 -0.18
N TYR A 180 -17.60 -14.66 0.95
CA TYR A 180 -17.85 -15.29 2.25
C TYR A 180 -18.04 -14.24 3.36
N VAL A 181 -18.64 -14.69 4.47
CA VAL A 181 -18.84 -13.89 5.68
C VAL A 181 -18.06 -14.54 6.83
N LEU A 182 -17.24 -13.72 7.49
CA LEU A 182 -16.54 -14.13 8.70
C LEU A 182 -17.18 -13.47 9.91
N ARG A 183 -17.14 -14.17 11.04
CA ARG A 183 -17.55 -13.66 12.34
C ARG A 183 -16.44 -13.91 13.35
N GLY A 184 -16.19 -12.93 14.20
CA GLY A 184 -15.13 -13.06 15.20
C GLY A 184 -15.26 -12.02 16.30
N ASN A 185 -15.20 -12.47 17.55
CA ASN A 185 -15.22 -11.58 18.69
C ASN A 185 -14.00 -10.66 18.69
N ASN A 186 -14.23 -9.37 18.92
CA ASN A 186 -13.19 -8.35 18.97
C ASN A 186 -12.25 -8.36 17.74
N GLY A 187 -12.80 -8.65 16.54
CA GLY A 187 -12.03 -8.70 15.30
C GLY A 187 -11.10 -9.91 15.13
N GLY A 188 -11.25 -10.95 15.95
CA GLY A 188 -10.48 -12.20 15.88
C GLY A 188 -10.96 -13.13 14.77
N PHE A 189 -10.84 -12.71 13.50
CA PHE A 189 -11.22 -13.51 12.34
C PHE A 189 -10.22 -14.64 12.07
N TYR A 190 -10.67 -15.68 11.36
CA TYR A 190 -9.89 -16.88 11.04
C TYR A 190 -9.36 -17.64 12.26
N GLY A 191 -9.99 -17.49 13.44
CA GLY A 191 -9.48 -18.04 14.69
C GLY A 191 -8.22 -17.35 15.21
N THR A 192 -7.85 -16.21 14.65
CA THR A 192 -6.71 -15.41 15.11
C THR A 192 -7.08 -14.73 16.44
N PRO A 193 -6.21 -14.79 17.46
CA PRO A 193 -6.42 -14.04 18.69
C PRO A 193 -6.55 -12.54 18.41
N PRO A 194 -7.40 -11.80 19.17
CA PRO A 194 -7.64 -10.38 18.91
C PRO A 194 -6.37 -9.50 18.93
N ASP A 195 -5.38 -9.84 19.73
CA ASP A 195 -4.09 -9.16 19.80
C ASP A 195 -3.19 -9.37 18.57
N GLN A 196 -3.52 -10.36 17.73
CA GLN A 196 -2.87 -10.67 16.45
C GLN A 196 -3.76 -10.33 15.25
N SER A 197 -4.89 -9.70 15.48
CA SER A 197 -5.81 -9.28 14.42
C SER A 197 -5.17 -8.23 13.51
N SER A 198 -5.57 -8.22 12.24
CA SER A 198 -5.22 -7.15 11.28
C SER A 198 -5.89 -5.82 11.62
N PHE A 199 -6.86 -5.82 12.55
CA PHE A 199 -7.57 -4.64 13.02
C PHE A 199 -7.05 -4.24 14.40
N PRO A 200 -6.59 -2.98 14.57
CA PRO A 200 -6.04 -2.55 15.85
C PRO A 200 -7.14 -2.45 16.91
N SER A 201 -6.86 -2.91 18.12
CA SER A 201 -7.74 -2.66 19.27
C SER A 201 -7.71 -1.19 19.67
N GLN A 202 -8.73 -0.74 20.43
CA GLN A 202 -8.73 0.64 20.96
C GLN A 202 -7.52 0.89 21.87
N ASP A 203 -7.14 -0.07 22.69
CA ASP A 203 -5.98 0.02 23.56
C ASP A 203 -4.68 0.15 22.76
N ALA A 204 -4.55 -0.62 21.68
CA ALA A 204 -3.42 -0.50 20.76
C ALA A 204 -3.34 0.87 20.11
N LEU A 205 -4.48 1.49 19.72
CA LEU A 205 -4.52 2.85 19.18
C LEU A 205 -4.26 3.91 20.25
N ALA A 206 -4.68 3.67 21.50
CA ALA A 206 -4.51 4.61 22.61
C ALA A 206 -3.05 4.80 23.03
N VAL A 207 -2.22 3.75 22.94
CA VAL A 207 -0.81 3.81 23.36
C VAL A 207 0.12 4.51 22.36
N PHE A 208 -0.33 4.75 21.12
CA PHE A 208 0.48 5.50 20.16
C PHE A 208 0.71 6.95 20.63
N PRO A 209 1.94 7.47 20.54
CA PRO A 209 2.21 8.89 20.81
C PRO A 209 1.38 9.82 19.92
N ARG A 210 1.00 10.98 20.45
CA ARG A 210 0.34 12.07 19.68
C ARG A 210 1.34 13.13 19.22
N ASP A 211 2.54 13.16 19.78
CA ASP A 211 3.64 13.95 19.23
C ASP A 211 4.14 13.31 17.92
N PRO A 212 4.20 14.07 16.81
CA PRO A 212 4.52 13.51 15.50
C PRO A 212 5.92 12.87 15.42
N SER A 213 6.90 13.44 16.12
CA SER A 213 8.28 12.92 16.10
C SER A 213 8.40 11.63 16.91
N ALA A 214 7.76 11.57 18.09
CA ALA A 214 7.69 10.37 18.91
C ALA A 214 6.89 9.28 18.21
N LEU A 215 5.78 9.65 17.54
CA LEU A 215 4.98 8.70 16.75
C LEU A 215 5.78 8.10 15.60
N LEU A 216 6.49 8.92 14.82
CA LEU A 216 7.34 8.42 13.74
C LEU A 216 8.48 7.53 14.27
N ALA A 217 9.05 7.86 15.42
CA ALA A 217 10.06 7.00 16.06
C ALA A 217 9.48 5.64 16.46
N GLU A 218 8.27 5.61 17.02
CA GLU A 218 7.57 4.38 17.38
C GLU A 218 7.21 3.55 16.14
N ILE A 219 6.67 4.16 15.08
CA ILE A 219 6.40 3.50 13.81
C ILE A 219 7.67 2.84 13.27
N ARG A 220 8.79 3.58 13.22
CA ARG A 220 10.08 3.07 12.76
C ARG A 220 10.61 1.92 13.59
N ARG A 221 10.34 1.91 14.90
CA ARG A 221 10.68 0.78 15.78
C ARG A 221 9.86 -0.46 15.47
N GLN A 222 8.55 -0.31 15.23
CA GLN A 222 7.66 -1.43 14.89
C GLN A 222 7.90 -2.00 13.48
N THR A 223 8.41 -1.18 12.58
CA THR A 223 8.69 -1.55 11.18
C THR A 223 10.16 -1.87 10.92
N GLU A 224 10.99 -1.96 11.96
CA GLU A 224 12.42 -2.25 11.81
C GLU A 224 12.65 -3.58 11.08
N GLY A 225 13.48 -3.53 10.03
CA GLY A 225 13.78 -4.70 9.20
C GLY A 225 12.67 -5.11 8.23
N LYS A 226 11.57 -4.37 8.16
CA LYS A 226 10.47 -4.61 7.21
C LYS A 226 10.56 -3.70 5.99
N GLY A 227 9.88 -4.11 4.91
CA GLY A 227 9.73 -3.36 3.67
C GLY A 227 11.02 -3.13 2.89
N GLN A 228 10.98 -2.18 1.95
CA GLN A 228 12.10 -1.86 1.05
C GLN A 228 13.05 -0.83 1.66
N SER A 229 12.53 0.08 2.45
CA SER A 229 13.27 1.10 3.16
C SER A 229 12.55 1.49 4.45
N ARG A 230 13.31 1.99 5.43
CA ARG A 230 12.77 2.47 6.71
C ARG A 230 11.70 3.56 6.53
N ASP A 231 11.94 4.49 5.61
CA ASP A 231 11.05 5.62 5.37
C ASP A 231 9.82 5.21 4.54
N GLY A 232 10.00 4.31 3.56
CA GLY A 232 8.89 3.75 2.80
C GLY A 232 7.96 2.92 3.67
N GLU A 233 8.52 2.03 4.47
CA GLU A 233 7.73 1.20 5.37
C GLU A 233 6.99 2.01 6.44
N SER A 234 7.57 3.15 6.87
CA SER A 234 6.87 4.07 7.76
C SER A 234 5.62 4.69 7.11
N LEU A 235 5.67 5.02 5.81
CA LEU A 235 4.49 5.53 5.09
C LEU A 235 3.46 4.42 4.85
N VAL A 236 3.90 3.21 4.52
CA VAL A 236 3.03 2.03 4.38
C VAL A 236 2.30 1.75 5.69
N PHE A 237 3.01 1.75 6.82
CA PHE A 237 2.39 1.57 8.14
C PHE A 237 1.31 2.62 8.44
N ILE A 238 1.59 3.89 8.10
CA ILE A 238 0.62 4.98 8.27
C ILE A 238 -0.61 4.74 7.38
N ALA A 239 -0.40 4.36 6.13
CA ALA A 239 -1.48 4.04 5.18
C ALA A 239 -2.33 2.86 5.68
N ASP A 240 -1.69 1.77 6.08
CA ASP A 240 -2.33 0.57 6.63
C ASP A 240 -3.20 0.88 7.85
N LEU A 241 -2.70 1.73 8.75
CA LEU A 241 -3.44 2.10 9.94
C LEU A 241 -4.64 2.98 9.60
N LEU A 242 -4.46 3.98 8.74
CA LEU A 242 -5.52 4.90 8.31
C LEU A 242 -6.64 4.19 7.55
N ARG A 243 -6.31 3.22 6.68
CA ARG A 243 -7.29 2.48 5.88
C ARG A 243 -8.18 1.55 6.71
N THR A 244 -7.85 1.30 7.98
CA THR A 244 -8.74 0.57 8.86
C THR A 244 -10.05 1.31 9.14
N GLY A 245 -10.12 2.64 8.90
CA GLY A 245 -11.27 3.48 9.21
C GLY A 245 -11.54 3.65 10.72
N MET A 246 -10.66 3.12 11.59
CA MET A 246 -10.85 3.04 13.03
C MET A 246 -10.01 4.05 13.83
N VAL A 247 -9.12 4.77 13.16
CA VAL A 247 -8.17 5.68 13.80
C VAL A 247 -8.88 6.93 14.31
N PRO A 248 -8.82 7.25 15.62
CA PRO A 248 -9.46 8.45 16.17
C PRO A 248 -8.79 9.73 15.62
N ALA A 249 -9.54 10.82 15.60
CA ALA A 249 -9.16 12.09 14.95
C ALA A 249 -7.81 12.63 15.44
N ASP A 250 -7.52 12.54 16.73
CA ASP A 250 -6.27 12.99 17.34
C ASP A 250 -5.04 12.19 16.84
N LEU A 251 -5.17 10.87 16.77
CA LEU A 251 -4.12 10.01 16.24
C LEU A 251 -4.00 10.16 14.71
N ARG A 252 -5.12 10.29 13.99
CA ARG A 252 -5.12 10.54 12.54
C ARG A 252 -4.36 11.83 12.20
N ALA A 253 -4.61 12.89 12.95
CA ALA A 253 -3.86 14.15 12.82
C ALA A 253 -2.36 13.96 13.11
N ALA A 254 -2.02 13.21 14.16
CA ALA A 254 -0.62 12.91 14.48
C ALA A 254 0.07 12.08 13.38
N LEU A 255 -0.64 11.11 12.78
CA LEU A 255 -0.13 10.31 11.66
C LEU A 255 0.17 11.15 10.41
N TYR A 256 -0.71 12.11 10.05
CA TYR A 256 -0.44 13.03 8.95
C TYR A 256 0.79 13.91 9.23
N LYS A 257 0.90 14.46 10.44
CA LYS A 257 2.08 15.24 10.84
C LYS A 257 3.36 14.38 10.88
N ALA A 258 3.26 13.12 11.29
CA ALA A 258 4.38 12.18 11.23
C ALA A 258 4.79 11.87 9.79
N ALA A 259 3.83 11.69 8.86
CA ALA A 259 4.10 11.52 7.44
C ALA A 259 4.84 12.72 6.83
N ALA A 260 4.54 13.94 7.28
CA ALA A 260 5.24 15.16 6.87
C ALA A 260 6.72 15.20 7.30
N LEU A 261 7.13 14.37 8.26
CA LEU A 261 8.52 14.21 8.68
C LEU A 261 9.28 13.13 7.91
N ILE A 262 8.62 12.37 7.03
CA ILE A 262 9.24 11.28 6.28
C ILE A 262 9.97 11.83 5.05
N PRO A 263 11.28 11.56 4.90
CA PRO A 263 12.04 11.97 3.72
C PRO A 263 11.49 11.40 2.41
N GLY A 264 11.37 12.23 1.39
CA GLY A 264 10.96 11.85 0.05
C GLY A 264 9.45 11.71 -0.15
N VAL A 265 8.65 12.07 0.84
CA VAL A 265 7.20 12.22 0.69
C VAL A 265 6.91 13.50 -0.10
N THR A 266 6.08 13.37 -1.14
CA THR A 266 5.73 14.44 -2.09
C THR A 266 4.24 14.44 -2.37
N VAL A 267 3.69 15.55 -2.88
CA VAL A 267 2.40 15.54 -3.58
C VAL A 267 2.60 14.83 -4.92
N THR A 268 1.87 13.78 -5.16
CA THR A 268 1.99 12.95 -6.37
C THR A 268 0.86 13.19 -7.36
N ASP A 269 -0.28 13.73 -6.89
CA ASP A 269 -1.42 14.10 -7.70
C ASP A 269 -2.33 15.06 -6.90
N GLU A 270 -2.56 16.26 -7.41
CA GLU A 270 -3.40 17.27 -6.75
C GLU A 270 -4.90 17.02 -6.92
N GLN A 271 -5.30 16.18 -7.86
CA GLN A 271 -6.69 15.84 -8.17
C GLN A 271 -6.87 14.33 -8.36
N ALA A 272 -6.23 13.55 -7.49
CA ALA A 272 -6.33 12.10 -7.52
C ALA A 272 -7.79 11.65 -7.40
N THR A 273 -8.18 10.74 -8.29
CA THR A 273 -9.48 10.09 -8.22
C THR A 273 -9.29 8.64 -7.79
N LEU A 274 -10.05 8.22 -6.79
CA LEU A 274 -10.09 6.84 -6.34
C LEU A 274 -11.55 6.47 -6.04
N ASP A 275 -12.05 5.43 -6.67
CA ASP A 275 -13.43 4.97 -6.53
C ASP A 275 -14.47 6.11 -6.67
N GLY A 276 -14.29 6.94 -7.71
CA GLY A 276 -15.16 8.09 -8.01
C GLY A 276 -15.01 9.31 -7.10
N ARG A 277 -14.22 9.23 -6.02
CA ARG A 277 -13.97 10.34 -5.10
C ARG A 277 -12.66 11.05 -5.41
N ARG A 278 -12.65 12.37 -5.29
CA ARG A 278 -11.46 13.21 -5.53
C ARG A 278 -10.79 13.61 -4.23
N GLY A 279 -9.47 13.54 -4.24
CA GLY A 279 -8.62 13.97 -3.13
C GLY A 279 -7.25 14.42 -3.61
N ILE A 280 -6.35 14.64 -2.67
CA ILE A 280 -4.94 14.93 -2.92
C ILE A 280 -4.14 13.68 -2.59
N ALA A 281 -3.36 13.19 -3.54
CA ALA A 281 -2.46 12.07 -3.31
C ALA A 281 -1.10 12.56 -2.80
N ILE A 282 -0.70 11.99 -1.69
CA ILE A 282 0.62 12.18 -1.06
C ILE A 282 1.32 10.83 -1.08
N GLY A 283 2.52 10.80 -1.61
CA GLY A 283 3.20 9.51 -1.75
C GLY A 283 4.72 9.60 -1.73
N ARG A 284 5.32 8.42 -1.76
CA ARG A 284 6.77 8.22 -1.77
C ARG A 284 7.16 7.12 -2.75
N VAL A 285 8.22 7.38 -3.51
CA VAL A 285 8.76 6.41 -4.47
C VAL A 285 9.82 5.53 -3.81
N GLU A 286 9.68 4.21 -3.96
CA GLU A 286 10.72 3.22 -3.69
C GLU A 286 11.45 2.87 -4.98
N THR A 287 12.65 3.44 -5.14
CA THR A 287 13.43 3.30 -6.37
C THR A 287 13.93 1.88 -6.60
N THR A 288 14.13 1.10 -5.54
CA THR A 288 14.60 -0.30 -5.61
C THR A 288 13.55 -1.24 -6.16
N SER A 289 12.27 -1.02 -5.83
CA SER A 289 11.14 -1.82 -6.31
C SER A 289 10.41 -1.20 -7.51
N ASN A 290 10.76 0.03 -7.91
CA ASN A 290 10.04 0.82 -8.91
C ASN A 290 8.55 1.01 -8.59
N ARG A 291 8.24 1.19 -7.31
CA ARG A 291 6.87 1.39 -6.82
C ARG A 291 6.73 2.71 -6.08
N ARG A 292 5.55 3.27 -6.12
CA ARG A 292 5.18 4.45 -5.35
C ARG A 292 3.96 4.12 -4.52
N GLN A 293 4.06 4.34 -3.21
CA GLN A 293 2.94 4.27 -2.27
C GLN A 293 2.31 5.65 -2.16
N ASP A 294 1.01 5.76 -2.39
CA ASP A 294 0.22 6.98 -2.21
C ASP A 294 -0.86 6.74 -1.15
N ILE A 295 -1.11 7.75 -0.30
CA ILE A 295 -2.35 7.94 0.45
C ILE A 295 -3.14 9.06 -0.22
N ILE A 296 -4.46 8.93 -0.30
CA ILE A 296 -5.35 9.91 -0.94
C ILE A 296 -6.27 10.47 0.13
N ILE A 297 -6.22 11.78 0.34
CA ILE A 297 -6.89 12.50 1.42
C ILE A 297 -7.93 13.43 0.84
N ASP A 298 -9.14 13.43 1.40
CA ASP A 298 -10.17 14.44 1.13
C ASP A 298 -9.77 15.76 1.81
N PRO A 299 -9.46 16.83 1.08
CA PRO A 299 -9.05 18.10 1.67
C PRO A 299 -10.16 18.79 2.47
N LYS A 300 -11.43 18.43 2.29
CA LYS A 300 -12.57 19.04 2.98
C LYS A 300 -12.77 18.46 4.37
N THR A 301 -12.52 17.18 4.53
CA THR A 301 -12.75 16.43 5.79
C THR A 301 -11.48 16.02 6.48
N GLY A 302 -10.34 15.97 5.77
CA GLY A 302 -9.09 15.39 6.24
C GLY A 302 -9.18 13.87 6.43
N LEU A 303 -10.21 13.22 5.91
CA LEU A 303 -10.34 11.76 5.98
C LEU A 303 -9.57 11.10 4.82
N LEU A 304 -9.09 9.90 5.08
CA LEU A 304 -8.52 9.05 4.03
C LEU A 304 -9.64 8.62 3.07
N ILE A 305 -9.47 8.85 1.77
CA ILE A 305 -10.29 8.24 0.72
C ILE A 305 -9.80 6.82 0.47
N GLY A 306 -8.49 6.62 0.48
CA GLY A 306 -7.87 5.33 0.27
C GLY A 306 -6.36 5.44 0.04
N GLU A 307 -5.79 4.34 -0.40
CA GLU A 307 -4.37 4.22 -0.73
C GLU A 307 -4.18 3.49 -2.06
N ARG A 308 -3.02 3.65 -2.68
CA ARG A 308 -2.65 2.90 -3.87
C ARG A 308 -1.15 2.69 -3.97
N GLU A 309 -0.76 1.57 -4.57
CA GLU A 309 0.60 1.31 -4.99
C GLU A 309 0.68 1.38 -6.52
N VAL A 310 1.57 2.23 -7.04
CA VAL A 310 1.66 2.56 -8.46
C VAL A 310 3.03 2.16 -9.01
N LEU A 311 3.06 1.48 -10.16
CA LEU A 311 4.29 1.19 -10.88
C LEU A 311 4.90 2.48 -11.43
N THR A 312 6.18 2.73 -11.13
CA THR A 312 6.92 3.85 -11.71
C THR A 312 7.64 3.48 -13.00
N LYS A 313 7.74 2.17 -13.29
CA LYS A 313 8.25 1.60 -14.54
C LYS A 313 7.36 0.44 -14.98
N PRO A 314 7.33 0.08 -16.27
CA PRO A 314 6.60 -1.10 -16.72
C PRO A 314 7.08 -2.38 -16.01
N GLN A 315 6.13 -3.29 -15.71
CA GLN A 315 6.39 -4.59 -15.13
C GLN A 315 5.54 -5.64 -15.88
N GLY A 316 6.17 -6.62 -16.52
CA GLY A 316 5.46 -7.59 -17.35
C GLY A 316 4.62 -6.90 -18.42
N SER A 317 3.33 -7.20 -18.48
CA SER A 317 2.35 -6.56 -19.37
C SER A 317 1.80 -5.24 -18.84
N MET A 318 2.04 -4.90 -17.57
CA MET A 318 1.52 -3.71 -16.93
C MET A 318 2.38 -2.47 -17.25
N PRO A 319 1.82 -1.39 -17.81
CA PRO A 319 2.57 -0.16 -18.09
C PRO A 319 2.91 0.61 -16.81
N ALA A 320 3.90 1.50 -16.89
CA ALA A 320 4.13 2.49 -15.83
C ALA A 320 2.86 3.32 -15.60
N GLY A 321 2.63 3.71 -14.35
CA GLY A 321 1.40 4.41 -13.94
C GLY A 321 0.26 3.48 -13.53
N THR A 322 0.38 2.16 -13.75
CA THR A 322 -0.63 1.20 -13.27
C THR A 322 -0.65 1.17 -11.74
N ALA A 323 -1.82 1.41 -11.15
CA ALA A 323 -2.07 1.13 -9.74
C ALA A 323 -2.34 -0.38 -9.60
N THR A 324 -1.31 -1.12 -9.20
CA THR A 324 -1.37 -2.59 -9.08
C THR A 324 -2.14 -3.06 -7.87
N THR A 325 -2.25 -2.20 -6.87
CA THR A 325 -3.05 -2.42 -5.67
C THR A 325 -3.61 -1.09 -5.23
N TRP A 326 -4.88 -1.06 -4.86
CA TRP A 326 -5.45 0.07 -4.16
C TRP A 326 -6.65 -0.34 -3.31
N THR A 327 -6.91 0.42 -2.28
CA THR A 327 -8.08 0.27 -1.41
C THR A 327 -8.73 1.64 -1.25
N ALA A 328 -10.00 1.76 -1.62
CA ALA A 328 -10.84 2.89 -1.25
C ALA A 328 -11.71 2.49 -0.06
N ILE A 329 -11.90 3.40 0.90
CA ILE A 329 -12.72 3.16 2.07
C ILE A 329 -13.82 4.19 2.23
N ASP A 330 -14.96 3.75 2.73
CA ASP A 330 -16.04 4.63 3.21
C ASP A 330 -16.53 4.12 4.57
N THR A 331 -16.82 5.07 5.47
CA THR A 331 -17.18 4.73 6.85
C THR A 331 -18.53 5.40 7.20
N THR A 332 -19.47 4.59 7.67
CA THR A 332 -20.83 5.02 8.03
C THR A 332 -21.30 4.33 9.31
N ILE A 333 -22.46 4.71 9.83
CA ILE A 333 -23.17 3.99 10.89
C ILE A 333 -24.24 3.11 10.26
N SER A 334 -24.36 1.86 10.70
CA SER A 334 -25.40 0.91 10.29
C SER A 334 -26.22 0.48 11.50
N GLU A 335 -27.54 0.34 11.31
CA GLU A 335 -28.44 -0.20 12.32
C GLU A 335 -28.36 -1.73 12.44
N THR A 336 -27.85 -2.40 11.42
CA THR A 336 -27.80 -3.86 11.37
C THR A 336 -26.48 -4.34 10.75
N ALA A 337 -26.07 -5.56 11.10
CA ALA A 337 -25.07 -6.35 10.39
C ALA A 337 -25.77 -7.60 9.81
N PRO A 338 -25.24 -8.22 8.73
CA PRO A 338 -25.81 -9.43 8.13
C PRO A 338 -25.77 -10.65 9.04
#